data_0e68be71d697438364e424d9ed5871e2
#
_entry.id   0e68be71d697438364e424d9ed5871e2
#
_cell.length_a   1.000
_cell.length_b   1.000
_cell.length_c   1.000
_cell.angle_alpha   90.00
_cell.angle_beta   90.00
_cell.angle_gamma   90.00
#
_symmetry.space_group_name_H-M   'P 1'
#
loop_
_entity.id
_entity.type
_entity.pdbx_description
1 polymer ?
#
loop_
_entity_poly.entity_id
_entity_poly.type
_entity_poly.pdbx_seq_one_letter_code
_entity_poly.pdbx_strand_id
1 'polypeptide(L)'
;MSKYANLFKGSVVNVSGWKDIDKEGRHYRDYFINASEYQITNYKEEARGFQGMENEIFLDLESELPEAMNARFDVVFNHTTLEHIYDIHTAFSNLCDMSSDIVILILPFIQQYHSDYGDYWRLTPLAIKRLFEDNDMSLVYQSFNNDKAASVYTFSIASKRSDKWQHHFDWSFTCHDPSADSHEPYIGCNAVGNYGHRIEKRIKAFFQPSKKRS
;
A
#
# COMPACT_ATOMS: atom_id res chain seq x y z
N MET A 1 -5.70 -6.74 2.77
CA MET A 1 -6.03 -5.75 3.81
C MET A 1 -7.09 -6.30 4.78
N SER A 2 -8.31 -6.55 4.35
CA SER A 2 -9.43 -7.03 5.21
C SER A 2 -9.10 -8.23 6.09
N LYS A 3 -8.22 -9.14 5.65
CA LYS A 3 -7.82 -10.33 6.42
C LYS A 3 -7.03 -10.00 7.70
N TYR A 4 -6.26 -8.91 7.70
CA TYR A 4 -5.28 -8.65 8.75
C TYR A 4 -5.49 -7.34 9.51
N ALA A 5 -6.26 -6.40 8.97
CA ALA A 5 -6.41 -5.07 9.57
C ALA A 5 -7.01 -5.11 11.00
N ASN A 6 -7.84 -6.11 11.28
CA ASN A 6 -8.44 -6.33 12.61
C ASN A 6 -7.44 -6.80 13.68
N LEU A 7 -6.22 -7.22 13.29
CA LEU A 7 -5.16 -7.57 14.24
C LEU A 7 -4.57 -6.33 14.92
N PHE A 8 -4.62 -5.19 14.24
CA PHE A 8 -3.94 -3.98 14.68
C PHE A 8 -4.82 -3.16 15.60
N LYS A 9 -4.20 -2.67 16.68
CA LYS A 9 -4.82 -1.86 17.73
C LYS A 9 -4.03 -0.58 17.90
N GLY A 10 -4.59 0.37 18.65
CA GLY A 10 -3.92 1.63 18.94
C GLY A 10 -4.18 2.70 17.89
N SER A 11 -3.24 3.61 17.75
CA SER A 11 -3.32 4.72 16.80
C SER A 11 -2.92 4.29 15.41
N VAL A 12 -3.76 4.60 14.43
CA VAL A 12 -3.55 4.28 13.00
C VAL A 12 -3.51 5.56 12.19
N VAL A 13 -2.58 5.66 11.25
CA VAL A 13 -2.58 6.72 10.25
C VAL A 13 -2.57 6.14 8.84
N ASN A 14 -3.47 6.62 7.98
CA ASN A 14 -3.47 6.37 6.55
C ASN A 14 -2.73 7.50 5.84
N VAL A 15 -1.50 7.24 5.43
CA VAL A 15 -0.60 8.25 4.86
C VAL A 15 -0.90 8.46 3.38
N SER A 16 -1.13 9.72 3.01
CA SER A 16 -1.60 10.11 1.68
C SER A 16 -2.91 9.41 1.30
N GLY A 17 -3.81 9.30 2.27
CA GLY A 17 -5.04 8.53 2.17
C GLY A 17 -6.16 9.24 1.38
N TRP A 18 -5.97 10.48 0.96
CA TRP A 18 -6.95 11.33 0.31
C TRP A 18 -8.29 11.35 1.08
N LYS A 19 -9.36 10.83 0.50
CA LYS A 19 -10.69 10.73 1.14
C LYS A 19 -10.88 9.45 1.95
N ASP A 20 -9.83 8.65 2.14
CA ASP A 20 -9.85 7.38 2.87
C ASP A 20 -10.81 6.34 2.26
N ILE A 21 -10.98 6.35 0.93
CA ILE A 21 -11.95 5.49 0.23
C ILE A 21 -11.22 4.54 -0.71
N ASP A 22 -11.52 3.25 -0.60
CA ASP A 22 -11.02 2.22 -1.50
C ASP A 22 -11.78 2.19 -2.85
N LYS A 23 -11.37 1.30 -3.74
CA LYS A 23 -11.98 1.17 -5.09
C LYS A 23 -13.42 0.65 -5.08
N GLU A 24 -13.85 0.04 -3.99
CA GLU A 24 -15.20 -0.46 -3.76
C GLU A 24 -16.11 0.58 -3.08
N GLY A 25 -15.54 1.72 -2.66
CA GLY A 25 -16.24 2.81 -2.00
C GLY A 25 -16.36 2.68 -0.48
N ARG A 26 -15.59 1.76 0.14
CA ARG A 26 -15.50 1.63 1.60
C ARG A 26 -14.41 2.53 2.13
N HIS A 27 -14.56 3.03 3.36
CA HIS A 27 -13.46 3.72 4.03
C HIS A 27 -12.41 2.74 4.53
N TYR A 28 -11.14 3.08 4.36
CA TYR A 28 -10.04 2.26 4.90
C TYR A 28 -10.10 2.16 6.42
N ARG A 29 -10.56 3.20 7.11
CA ARG A 29 -10.81 3.17 8.56
C ARG A 29 -11.69 2.01 9.01
N ASP A 30 -12.66 1.60 8.18
CA ASP A 30 -13.61 0.51 8.50
C ASP A 30 -12.95 -0.87 8.53
N TYR A 31 -11.74 -1.00 8.00
CA TYR A 31 -10.94 -2.21 8.13
C TYR A 31 -10.21 -2.31 9.48
N PHE A 32 -9.86 -1.17 10.07
CA PHE A 32 -9.13 -1.09 11.34
C PHE A 32 -10.09 -0.99 12.54
N ILE A 33 -10.97 -1.96 12.66
CA ILE A 33 -12.07 -1.97 13.67
C ILE A 33 -11.60 -1.91 15.12
N ASN A 34 -10.34 -2.24 15.39
CA ASN A 34 -9.73 -2.25 16.72
C ASN A 34 -8.80 -1.03 16.94
N ALA A 35 -8.76 -0.08 16.00
CA ALA A 35 -8.03 1.17 16.19
C ALA A 35 -8.72 2.03 17.26
N SER A 36 -7.93 2.58 18.19
CA SER A 36 -8.42 3.55 19.18
C SER A 36 -8.47 4.97 18.62
N GLU A 37 -7.63 5.26 17.64
CA GLU A 37 -7.54 6.53 16.92
C GLU A 37 -7.24 6.24 15.45
N TYR A 38 -7.83 7.04 14.55
CA TYR A 38 -7.56 6.93 13.12
C TYR A 38 -7.44 8.29 12.48
N GLN A 39 -6.29 8.56 11.88
CA GLN A 39 -5.99 9.81 11.20
C GLN A 39 -5.59 9.56 9.74
N ILE A 40 -5.66 10.60 8.92
CA ILE A 40 -5.18 10.61 7.53
C ILE A 40 -4.12 11.69 7.40
N THR A 41 -3.12 11.47 6.56
CA THR A 41 -2.28 12.57 6.11
C THR A 41 -2.47 12.81 4.63
N ASN A 42 -2.33 14.05 4.21
CA ASN A 42 -2.31 14.43 2.81
C ASN A 42 -1.33 15.58 2.56
N TYR A 43 -0.89 15.71 1.30
CA TYR A 43 0.04 16.72 0.84
C TYR A 43 -0.67 17.63 -0.17
N LYS A 44 -0.34 18.89 -0.23
CA LYS A 44 -0.91 19.92 -1.11
C LYS A 44 -2.44 19.95 -1.23
N GLU A 45 -2.97 21.13 -1.43
CA GLU A 45 -4.43 21.38 -1.59
C GLU A 45 -4.96 20.97 -2.97
N GLU A 46 -4.09 20.73 -3.93
CA GLU A 46 -4.45 20.33 -5.30
C GLU A 46 -5.06 18.93 -5.32
N ALA A 47 -5.83 18.65 -6.36
CA ALA A 47 -6.64 17.44 -6.54
C ALA A 47 -6.09 16.17 -5.86
N ARG A 48 -6.80 15.60 -4.89
CA ARG A 48 -6.43 14.48 -4.00
C ARG A 48 -5.45 14.83 -2.87
N GLY A 49 -5.24 16.12 -2.61
CA GLY A 49 -4.39 16.58 -1.52
C GLY A 49 -5.15 16.89 -0.23
N PHE A 50 -4.51 17.68 0.62
CA PHE A 50 -5.01 18.14 1.91
C PHE A 50 -6.30 18.94 1.76
N GLN A 51 -7.34 18.54 2.53
CA GLN A 51 -8.67 19.12 2.48
C GLN A 51 -9.05 19.88 3.76
N GLY A 52 -8.21 19.84 4.80
CA GLY A 52 -8.47 20.48 6.09
C GLY A 52 -9.56 19.79 6.91
N MET A 53 -9.74 18.47 6.77
CA MET A 53 -10.68 17.70 7.58
C MET A 53 -10.18 17.56 9.02
N GLU A 54 -11.09 17.37 9.98
CA GLU A 54 -10.76 17.31 11.41
C GLU A 54 -9.72 16.23 11.78
N ASN A 55 -9.74 15.10 11.09
CA ASN A 55 -8.82 13.99 11.31
C ASN A 55 -7.66 13.93 10.31
N GLU A 56 -7.41 15.03 9.60
CA GLU A 56 -6.41 15.13 8.56
C GLU A 56 -5.20 15.96 9.02
N ILE A 57 -4.01 15.48 8.69
CA ILE A 57 -2.74 16.14 8.97
C ILE A 57 -2.07 16.46 7.64
N PHE A 58 -1.58 17.70 7.48
CA PHE A 58 -0.72 18.03 6.36
C PHE A 58 0.65 17.36 6.54
N LEU A 59 1.11 16.64 5.52
CA LEU A 59 2.41 15.96 5.51
C LEU A 59 3.01 15.92 4.11
N ASP A 60 4.24 16.42 4.01
CA ASP A 60 5.11 16.22 2.86
C ASP A 60 6.10 15.08 3.18
N LEU A 61 5.99 13.98 2.47
CA LEU A 61 6.88 12.83 2.69
C LEU A 61 8.31 13.03 2.18
N GLU A 62 8.56 14.03 1.34
CA GLU A 62 9.91 14.36 0.86
C GLU A 62 10.63 15.37 1.76
N SER A 63 9.92 15.94 2.75
CA SER A 63 10.48 16.87 3.73
C SER A 63 10.92 16.18 5.02
N GLU A 64 11.69 16.89 5.84
CA GLU A 64 12.02 16.44 7.19
C GLU A 64 10.76 16.16 8.01
N LEU A 65 10.69 14.98 8.64
CA LEU A 65 9.56 14.59 9.44
C LEU A 65 9.43 15.49 10.69
N PRO A 66 8.28 16.11 10.93
CA PRO A 66 8.08 16.87 12.16
C PRO A 66 8.29 15.98 13.40
N GLU A 67 9.04 16.48 14.39
CA GLU A 67 9.37 15.73 15.62
C GLU A 67 8.12 15.14 16.30
N ALA A 68 7.02 15.87 16.31
CA ALA A 68 5.74 15.42 16.85
C ALA A 68 5.11 14.21 16.12
N MET A 69 5.62 13.86 14.94
CA MET A 69 5.16 12.71 14.16
C MET A 69 6.03 11.46 14.39
N ASN A 70 7.20 11.61 14.99
CA ASN A 70 8.12 10.49 15.23
C ASN A 70 7.52 9.50 16.23
N ALA A 71 7.47 8.22 15.84
CA ALA A 71 6.90 7.11 16.60
C ALA A 71 5.48 7.39 17.18
N ARG A 72 4.74 8.27 16.52
CA ARG A 72 3.42 8.72 16.98
C ARG A 72 2.33 7.67 16.83
N PHE A 73 2.42 6.84 15.80
CA PHE A 73 1.36 5.91 15.44
C PHE A 73 1.79 4.47 15.68
N ASP A 74 0.90 3.65 16.24
CA ASP A 74 1.14 2.22 16.37
C ASP A 74 1.18 1.53 14.99
N VAL A 75 0.39 2.05 14.06
CA VAL A 75 0.29 1.52 12.69
C VAL A 75 0.32 2.67 11.68
N VAL A 76 1.25 2.60 10.77
CA VAL A 76 1.34 3.46 9.58
C VAL A 76 0.89 2.65 8.38
N PHE A 77 -0.17 3.09 7.71
CA PHE A 77 -0.69 2.49 6.49
C PHE A 77 -0.47 3.43 5.31
N ASN A 78 0.11 2.93 4.25
CA ASN A 78 0.27 3.65 3.00
C ASN A 78 -0.03 2.74 1.81
N HIS A 79 -0.72 3.28 0.82
CA HIS A 79 -1.00 2.53 -0.39
C HIS A 79 -0.93 3.42 -1.63
N THR A 80 -0.30 2.91 -2.68
CA THR A 80 -0.23 3.51 -4.02
C THR A 80 0.14 5.00 -4.01
N THR A 81 1.16 5.34 -3.23
CA THR A 81 1.69 6.71 -3.09
C THR A 81 3.18 6.77 -3.40
N LEU A 82 3.98 5.84 -2.85
CA LEU A 82 5.44 5.92 -2.97
C LEU A 82 5.93 5.82 -4.41
N GLU A 83 5.17 5.20 -5.30
CA GLU A 83 5.48 5.18 -6.73
C GLU A 83 5.47 6.58 -7.38
N HIS A 84 4.80 7.54 -6.75
CA HIS A 84 4.65 8.94 -7.21
C HIS A 84 5.65 9.89 -6.57
N ILE A 85 6.48 9.45 -5.65
CA ILE A 85 7.45 10.25 -4.91
C ILE A 85 8.85 9.97 -5.43
N TYR A 86 9.58 11.00 -5.89
CA TYR A 86 10.89 10.80 -6.49
C TYR A 86 11.95 10.43 -5.46
N ASP A 87 12.01 11.11 -4.32
CA ASP A 87 12.89 10.75 -3.20
C ASP A 87 12.27 9.63 -2.35
N ILE A 88 12.34 8.43 -2.90
CA ILE A 88 11.77 7.24 -2.28
C ILE A 88 12.43 6.91 -0.94
N HIS A 89 13.72 7.21 -0.76
CA HIS A 89 14.44 6.89 0.47
C HIS A 89 13.97 7.75 1.63
N THR A 90 13.89 9.07 1.43
CA THR A 90 13.35 9.98 2.44
C THR A 90 11.90 9.64 2.78
N ALA A 91 11.06 9.45 1.76
CA ALA A 91 9.64 9.13 1.97
C ALA A 91 9.44 7.80 2.71
N PHE A 92 10.24 6.78 2.38
CA PHE A 92 10.16 5.48 3.04
C PHE A 92 10.63 5.54 4.51
N SER A 93 11.73 6.27 4.77
CA SER A 93 12.22 6.52 6.13
C SER A 93 11.17 7.22 6.96
N ASN A 94 10.56 8.29 6.44
CA ASN A 94 9.50 9.02 7.14
C ASN A 94 8.30 8.12 7.51
N LEU A 95 7.88 7.20 6.62
CA LEU A 95 6.85 6.22 6.97
C LEU A 95 7.27 5.31 8.13
N CYS A 96 8.52 4.85 8.13
CA CYS A 96 9.04 4.01 9.20
C CYS A 96 9.19 4.78 10.51
N ASP A 97 9.67 6.02 10.45
CA ASP A 97 9.89 6.87 11.62
C ASP A 97 8.58 7.29 12.30
N MET A 98 7.50 7.52 11.52
CA MET A 98 6.16 7.78 12.07
C MET A 98 5.60 6.62 12.88
N SER A 99 6.07 5.39 12.62
CA SER A 99 5.55 4.19 13.28
C SER A 99 6.27 3.90 14.59
N SER A 100 5.52 3.57 15.64
CA SER A 100 6.07 2.96 16.87
C SER A 100 6.26 1.44 16.74
N ASP A 101 5.59 0.78 15.76
CA ASP A 101 5.69 -0.67 15.55
C ASP A 101 5.45 -1.12 14.11
N ILE A 102 4.26 -0.87 13.54
CA ILE A 102 3.82 -1.49 12.29
C ILE A 102 3.79 -0.50 11.12
N VAL A 103 4.34 -0.92 9.99
CA VAL A 103 4.12 -0.27 8.69
C VAL A 103 3.49 -1.26 7.72
N ILE A 104 2.39 -0.84 7.09
CA ILE A 104 1.67 -1.60 6.07
C ILE A 104 1.78 -0.86 4.75
N LEU A 105 2.30 -1.53 3.73
CA LEU A 105 2.47 -0.96 2.39
C LEU A 105 1.71 -1.77 1.34
N ILE A 106 1.06 -1.06 0.43
CA ILE A 106 0.51 -1.63 -0.80
C ILE A 106 1.09 -0.84 -1.97
N LEU A 107 1.92 -1.46 -2.78
CA LEU A 107 2.64 -0.80 -3.88
C LEU A 107 2.45 -1.55 -5.20
N PRO A 108 2.39 -0.85 -6.34
CA PRO A 108 2.35 -1.49 -7.65
C PRO A 108 3.68 -2.17 -7.94
N PHE A 109 3.62 -3.49 -8.23
CA PHE A 109 4.75 -4.26 -8.73
C PHE A 109 4.75 -4.30 -10.25
N ILE A 110 3.62 -4.72 -10.85
CA ILE A 110 3.43 -4.70 -12.29
C ILE A 110 2.15 -3.94 -12.61
N GLN A 111 2.33 -2.74 -13.10
CA GLN A 111 1.27 -1.84 -13.52
C GLN A 111 1.78 -1.00 -14.69
N GLN A 112 0.94 -0.74 -15.68
CA GLN A 112 1.30 0.17 -16.76
C GLN A 112 1.56 1.57 -16.21
N TYR A 113 2.40 2.34 -16.90
CA TYR A 113 2.64 3.75 -16.59
C TYR A 113 1.31 4.51 -16.46
N HIS A 114 1.17 5.26 -15.38
CA HIS A 114 -0.05 6.01 -15.08
C HIS A 114 0.31 7.15 -14.16
N SER A 115 -0.01 8.36 -14.47
CA SER A 115 -0.17 9.39 -13.47
C SER A 115 -0.16 10.80 -14.06
N ASP A 116 -0.91 11.66 -13.44
CA ASP A 116 -0.92 13.08 -13.68
C ASP A 116 0.10 13.83 -12.78
N TYR A 117 0.72 13.14 -11.79
CA TYR A 117 1.64 13.73 -10.80
C TYR A 117 3.00 13.02 -10.64
N GLY A 118 3.40 12.26 -11.63
CA GLY A 118 4.62 11.46 -11.60
C GLY A 118 4.35 9.97 -11.38
N ASP A 119 5.24 9.14 -11.90
CA ASP A 119 5.17 7.68 -11.77
C ASP A 119 6.61 7.15 -11.94
N TYR A 120 7.32 7.09 -10.82
CA TYR A 120 8.78 6.90 -10.82
C TYR A 120 9.18 5.47 -10.51
N TRP A 121 8.43 4.74 -9.67
CA TRP A 121 8.92 3.50 -9.09
C TRP A 121 8.01 2.30 -9.29
N ARG A 122 8.64 1.15 -9.50
CA ARG A 122 8.04 -0.19 -9.42
C ARG A 122 8.96 -1.04 -8.55
N LEU A 123 8.68 -1.07 -7.25
CA LEU A 123 9.53 -1.77 -6.30
C LEU A 123 9.29 -3.28 -6.34
N THR A 124 10.37 -4.04 -6.43
CA THR A 124 10.29 -5.49 -6.26
C THR A 124 10.06 -5.86 -4.80
N PRO A 125 9.53 -7.06 -4.50
CA PRO A 125 9.42 -7.54 -3.11
C PRO A 125 10.74 -7.48 -2.34
N LEU A 126 11.85 -7.78 -3.00
CA LEU A 126 13.18 -7.72 -2.38
C LEU A 126 13.62 -6.28 -2.08
N ALA A 127 13.32 -5.33 -2.98
CA ALA A 127 13.61 -3.91 -2.74
C ALA A 127 12.82 -3.37 -1.53
N ILE A 128 11.53 -3.72 -1.44
CA ILE A 128 10.70 -3.34 -0.29
C ILE A 128 11.25 -3.92 1.02
N LYS A 129 11.64 -5.20 1.00
CA LYS A 129 12.27 -5.84 2.16
C LYS A 129 13.52 -5.09 2.58
N ARG A 130 14.41 -4.77 1.63
CA ARG A 130 15.66 -4.08 1.91
C ARG A 130 15.44 -2.67 2.46
N LEU A 131 14.48 -1.92 1.90
CA LEU A 131 14.11 -0.60 2.41
C LEU A 131 13.62 -0.66 3.86
N PHE A 132 12.86 -1.69 4.25
CA PHE A 132 12.49 -1.89 5.64
C PHE A 132 13.69 -2.19 6.54
N GLU A 133 14.59 -3.09 6.10
CA GLU A 133 15.81 -3.45 6.85
C GLU A 133 16.72 -2.23 7.05
N ASP A 134 16.86 -1.36 6.03
CA ASP A 134 17.64 -0.13 6.12
C ASP A 134 17.03 0.92 7.08
N ASN A 135 15.76 0.72 7.49
CA ASN A 135 15.03 1.54 8.47
C ASN A 135 14.71 0.77 9.77
N ASP A 136 15.54 -0.20 10.15
CA ASP A 136 15.42 -0.97 11.39
C ASP A 136 14.07 -1.69 11.60
N MET A 137 13.40 -2.04 10.49
CA MET A 137 12.16 -2.82 10.50
C MET A 137 12.36 -4.20 9.88
N SER A 138 11.67 -5.18 10.43
CA SER A 138 11.65 -6.55 9.90
C SER A 138 10.35 -6.83 9.18
N LEU A 139 10.45 -7.32 7.95
CA LEU A 139 9.28 -7.77 7.20
C LEU A 139 8.65 -8.98 7.90
N VAL A 140 7.36 -8.90 8.24
CA VAL A 140 6.60 -9.97 8.90
C VAL A 140 5.59 -10.64 7.99
N TYR A 141 5.22 -10.00 6.88
CA TYR A 141 4.36 -10.58 5.85
C TYR A 141 4.56 -9.88 4.51
N GLN A 142 4.53 -10.66 3.44
CA GLN A 142 4.53 -10.11 2.09
C GLN A 142 3.78 -11.03 1.12
N SER A 143 2.92 -10.46 0.29
CA SER A 143 2.16 -11.20 -0.71
C SER A 143 1.84 -10.33 -1.93
N PHE A 144 1.27 -10.96 -2.96
CA PHE A 144 0.65 -10.27 -4.08
C PHE A 144 -0.87 -10.30 -3.98
N ASN A 145 -1.54 -9.42 -4.70
CA ASN A 145 -3.00 -9.51 -4.86
C ASN A 145 -3.39 -10.74 -5.68
N ASN A 146 -4.67 -11.12 -5.61
CA ASN A 146 -5.18 -12.33 -6.27
C ASN A 146 -5.22 -12.21 -7.80
N ASP A 147 -5.31 -11.01 -8.36
CA ASP A 147 -5.33 -10.79 -9.80
C ASP A 147 -3.92 -10.77 -10.38
N LYS A 148 -3.37 -11.95 -10.61
CA LYS A 148 -2.04 -12.14 -11.18
C LYS A 148 -1.95 -11.83 -12.68
N ALA A 149 -3.09 -11.65 -13.35
CA ALA A 149 -3.17 -11.47 -14.80
C ALA A 149 -3.27 -10.01 -15.25
N ALA A 150 -3.50 -9.08 -14.31
CA ALA A 150 -3.67 -7.65 -14.61
C ALA A 150 -2.69 -6.80 -13.80
N SER A 151 -3.16 -5.74 -13.15
CA SER A 151 -2.32 -4.94 -12.26
C SER A 151 -1.96 -5.73 -11.02
N VAL A 152 -0.66 -5.95 -10.81
CA VAL A 152 -0.14 -6.71 -9.68
C VAL A 152 0.42 -5.75 -8.64
N TYR A 153 -0.07 -5.88 -7.40
CA TYR A 153 0.37 -5.11 -6.25
C TYR A 153 1.03 -6.03 -5.23
N THR A 154 2.09 -5.54 -4.60
CA THR A 154 2.62 -6.13 -3.38
C THR A 154 1.84 -5.59 -2.18
N PHE A 155 1.59 -6.47 -1.22
CA PHE A 155 1.09 -6.13 0.11
C PHE A 155 2.14 -6.58 1.12
N SER A 156 2.69 -5.62 1.87
CA SER A 156 3.79 -5.86 2.79
C SER A 156 3.44 -5.33 4.18
N ILE A 157 3.82 -6.07 5.21
CA ILE A 157 3.72 -5.66 6.61
C ILE A 157 5.09 -5.82 7.23
N ALA A 158 5.60 -4.77 7.85
CA ALA A 158 6.84 -4.79 8.62
C ALA A 158 6.62 -4.30 10.05
N SER A 159 7.50 -4.71 10.96
CA SER A 159 7.42 -4.37 12.37
C SER A 159 8.80 -4.06 12.94
N LYS A 160 8.85 -3.10 13.87
CA LYS A 160 10.00 -2.86 14.75
C LYS A 160 10.13 -3.94 15.85
N ARG A 161 9.07 -4.75 16.05
CA ARG A 161 8.97 -5.81 17.06
C ARG A 161 8.50 -7.11 16.43
N SER A 162 9.23 -7.62 15.43
CA SER A 162 8.84 -8.74 14.58
C SER A 162 8.45 -10.01 15.36
N ASP A 163 9.12 -10.28 16.49
CA ASP A 163 8.84 -11.46 17.34
C ASP A 163 7.40 -11.53 17.85
N LYS A 164 6.75 -10.37 18.02
CA LYS A 164 5.34 -10.30 18.40
C LYS A 164 4.41 -10.76 17.29
N TRP A 165 4.80 -10.56 16.04
CA TRP A 165 3.90 -10.62 14.89
C TRP A 165 4.05 -11.88 14.06
N GLN A 166 5.22 -12.54 14.10
CA GLN A 166 5.51 -13.69 13.24
C GLN A 166 4.49 -14.84 13.36
N HIS A 167 3.79 -14.98 14.49
CA HIS A 167 2.79 -16.03 14.70
C HIS A 167 1.38 -15.66 14.19
N HIS A 168 1.16 -14.42 13.79
CA HIS A 168 -0.13 -13.93 13.33
C HIS A 168 -0.31 -14.05 11.81
N PHE A 169 0.76 -14.31 11.07
CA PHE A 169 0.75 -14.34 9.62
C PHE A 169 1.04 -15.73 9.07
N ASP A 170 0.36 -16.05 7.99
CA ASP A 170 0.64 -17.27 7.24
C ASP A 170 1.86 -17.05 6.34
N TRP A 171 3.00 -17.57 6.77
CA TRP A 171 4.28 -17.48 6.08
C TRP A 171 4.37 -18.33 4.80
N SER A 172 3.40 -19.21 4.56
CA SER A 172 3.35 -19.99 3.32
C SER A 172 3.12 -19.14 2.08
N PHE A 173 2.77 -17.86 2.27
CA PHE A 173 2.49 -16.90 1.20
C PHE A 173 3.49 -15.73 1.19
N THR A 174 4.75 -16.00 1.37
CA THR A 174 5.78 -14.99 1.18
C THR A 174 6.09 -14.88 -0.32
N CYS A 175 6.45 -13.67 -0.80
CA CYS A 175 6.97 -13.49 -2.16
C CYS A 175 8.37 -14.11 -2.27
N HIS A 176 8.56 -15.30 -1.73
CA HIS A 176 9.73 -16.09 -1.94
C HIS A 176 9.67 -16.62 -3.35
N ASP A 177 10.83 -16.56 -3.97
CA ASP A 177 11.19 -17.13 -5.23
C ASP A 177 10.10 -18.06 -5.76
N PRO A 178 9.40 -17.67 -6.85
CA PRO A 178 8.61 -18.62 -7.59
C PRO A 178 9.59 -19.70 -7.98
N SER A 179 9.64 -20.79 -7.19
CA SER A 179 10.54 -21.89 -7.45
C SER A 179 10.49 -22.21 -8.93
N ALA A 180 11.65 -22.34 -9.52
CA ALA A 180 11.79 -22.72 -10.94
C ALA A 180 11.01 -23.98 -11.31
N ASP A 181 10.44 -24.66 -10.33
CA ASP A 181 9.67 -25.89 -10.44
C ASP A 181 8.14 -25.69 -10.54
N SER A 182 7.60 -24.45 -10.40
CA SER A 182 6.18 -24.25 -10.62
C SER A 182 5.87 -24.16 -12.11
N HIS A 183 5.00 -25.01 -12.60
CA HIS A 183 4.44 -24.94 -13.96
C HIS A 183 3.48 -23.72 -14.11
N GLU A 184 3.29 -22.94 -13.07
CA GLU A 184 2.48 -21.72 -13.12
C GLU A 184 3.29 -20.58 -13.75
N PRO A 185 2.66 -19.77 -14.62
CA PRO A 185 3.33 -18.61 -15.21
C PRO A 185 3.79 -17.66 -14.12
N TYR A 186 4.97 -17.10 -14.29
CA TYR A 186 5.53 -16.09 -13.38
C TYR A 186 4.52 -14.99 -13.11
N ILE A 187 4.46 -14.54 -11.85
CA ILE A 187 3.57 -13.46 -11.43
C ILE A 187 3.77 -12.25 -12.34
N GLY A 188 2.67 -11.82 -12.95
CA GLY A 188 2.66 -10.66 -13.83
C GLY A 188 3.11 -10.88 -15.28
N CYS A 189 3.51 -12.09 -15.70
CA CYS A 189 3.91 -12.32 -17.08
C CYS A 189 2.78 -11.98 -18.09
N ASN A 190 1.53 -12.09 -17.68
CA ASN A 190 0.36 -11.72 -18.48
C ASN A 190 -0.02 -10.24 -18.35
N ALA A 191 0.44 -9.53 -17.33
CA ALA A 191 0.09 -8.13 -17.11
C ALA A 191 0.67 -7.19 -18.19
N VAL A 192 1.84 -7.55 -18.74
CA VAL A 192 2.56 -6.72 -19.71
C VAL A 192 2.11 -6.98 -21.15
N GLY A 193 1.67 -8.20 -21.48
CA GLY A 193 1.42 -8.63 -22.86
C GLY A 193 0.00 -9.09 -23.18
N ASN A 194 -0.94 -9.02 -22.25
CA ASN A 194 -2.24 -9.66 -22.43
C ASN A 194 -3.25 -8.82 -23.20
N TYR A 195 -3.16 -8.85 -24.54
CA TYR A 195 -4.19 -8.29 -25.42
C TYR A 195 -5.56 -8.96 -25.24
N GLY A 196 -5.59 -10.26 -24.92
CA GLY A 196 -6.82 -11.00 -24.67
C GLY A 196 -7.60 -10.45 -23.47
N HIS A 197 -6.94 -10.15 -22.36
CA HIS A 197 -7.57 -9.55 -21.19
C HIS A 197 -8.13 -8.14 -21.49
N ARG A 198 -7.44 -7.33 -22.29
CA ARG A 198 -7.94 -6.02 -22.72
C ARG A 198 -9.21 -6.14 -23.57
N ILE A 199 -9.28 -7.14 -24.44
CA ILE A 199 -10.46 -7.43 -25.27
C ILE A 199 -11.61 -7.91 -24.36
N GLU A 200 -11.36 -8.85 -23.47
CA GLU A 200 -12.35 -9.36 -22.52
C GLU A 200 -12.93 -8.25 -21.63
N LYS A 201 -12.07 -7.39 -21.11
CA LYS A 201 -12.49 -6.25 -20.29
C LYS A 201 -13.35 -5.25 -21.08
N ARG A 202 -13.02 -5.00 -22.36
CA ARG A 202 -13.84 -4.16 -23.26
C ARG A 202 -15.18 -4.81 -23.54
N ILE A 203 -15.22 -6.11 -23.78
CA ILE A 203 -16.45 -6.86 -24.00
C ILE A 203 -17.32 -6.83 -22.75
N LYS A 204 -16.77 -7.10 -21.56
CA LYS A 204 -17.50 -7.02 -20.28
C LYS A 204 -18.04 -5.61 -20.03
N ALA A 205 -17.25 -4.58 -20.31
CA ALA A 205 -17.70 -3.18 -20.15
C ALA A 205 -18.83 -2.81 -21.11
N PHE A 206 -18.82 -3.37 -22.33
CA PHE A 206 -19.90 -3.15 -23.32
C PHE A 206 -21.25 -3.77 -22.88
N PHE A 207 -21.20 -4.90 -22.18
CA PHE A 207 -22.39 -5.61 -21.68
C PHE A 207 -22.83 -5.17 -20.26
N GLN A 208 -22.04 -4.35 -19.55
CA GLN A 208 -22.47 -3.79 -18.28
C GLN A 208 -23.44 -2.61 -18.53
N PRO A 209 -24.65 -2.62 -17.97
CA PRO A 209 -25.55 -1.48 -18.09
C PRO A 209 -24.88 -0.25 -17.46
N SER A 210 -24.86 0.86 -18.21
CA SER A 210 -24.33 2.13 -17.72
C SER A 210 -25.06 2.51 -16.41
N LYS A 211 -24.36 2.48 -15.29
CA LYS A 211 -24.85 3.11 -14.07
C LYS A 211 -25.04 4.59 -14.39
N LYS A 212 -26.28 5.01 -14.58
CA LYS A 212 -26.63 6.43 -14.69
C LYS A 212 -26.08 7.13 -13.45
N ARG A 213 -25.19 8.09 -13.67
CA ARG A 213 -24.80 9.05 -12.65
C ARG A 213 -26.05 9.81 -12.26
N SER A 214 -26.57 9.56 -11.08
CA SER A 214 -27.54 10.41 -10.39
C SER A 214 -26.75 11.36 -9.50
#